data_df814a65f365ee375a775cd82502b4d3
#
_entry.id   df814a65f365ee375a775cd82502b4d3
#
_cell.length_a   1.000
_cell.length_b   1.000
_cell.length_c   1.000
_cell.angle_alpha   90.00
_cell.angle_beta   90.00
_cell.angle_gamma   90.00
#
_symmetry.space_group_name_H-M   'P 1'
#
loop_
_entity.id
_entity.type
_entity.pdbx_description
1 polymer ?
#
loop_
_entity_poly.entity_id
_entity_poly.type
_entity_poly.pdbx_seq_one_letter_code
_entity_poly.pdbx_strand_id
1 'polypeptide(L)'
;GGSTFLQRPRFLALSEFGPRSLVYHEGRAYRVVRVRIAPSGHDAMADGSQLPSRSVRICAVCGAAHFDQHSNACHACGVALADAQTISALYRIENVDTEPAERITANDEERQRQAFELQTTFQWNMRNGVPDVRTVGAADAEGDVLRLHYGSGATITRINKGLRRRRDQSVFGFWVNP
;
A
#
# COMPACT_ATOMS: atom_id res chain seq x y z
N GLY A 1 3.35 -34.02 -5.11
CA GLY A 1 2.92 -33.06 -4.09
C GLY A 1 2.01 -32.02 -4.73
N GLY A 2 0.78 -31.95 -4.29
CA GLY A 2 -0.16 -30.93 -4.79
C GLY A 2 0.22 -29.55 -4.27
N SER A 3 0.18 -28.54 -5.10
CA SER A 3 0.28 -27.15 -4.65
C SER A 3 -1.05 -26.71 -4.05
N THR A 4 -1.04 -26.21 -2.84
CA THR A 4 -2.22 -25.63 -2.18
C THR A 4 -2.22 -24.13 -2.33
N PHE A 5 -3.34 -23.54 -2.70
CA PHE A 5 -3.49 -22.10 -2.81
C PHE A 5 -4.25 -21.55 -1.60
N LEU A 6 -3.65 -20.57 -0.94
CA LEU A 6 -4.29 -19.82 0.12
C LEU A 6 -4.66 -18.43 -0.39
N GLN A 7 -5.93 -18.07 -0.29
CA GLN A 7 -6.43 -16.77 -0.71
C GLN A 7 -6.77 -15.90 0.50
N ARG A 8 -6.50 -14.61 0.38
CA ARG A 8 -6.92 -13.57 1.31
C ARG A 8 -7.45 -12.37 0.54
N PRO A 9 -8.43 -11.64 1.07
CA PRO A 9 -8.78 -10.34 0.54
C PRO A 9 -7.52 -9.47 0.40
N ARG A 10 -7.36 -8.81 -0.74
CA ARG A 10 -6.13 -8.06 -1.09
C ARG A 10 -5.70 -7.09 0.01
N PHE A 11 -6.66 -6.47 0.67
CA PHE A 11 -6.42 -5.52 1.76
C PHE A 11 -5.74 -6.17 2.98
N LEU A 12 -6.07 -7.43 3.30
CA LEU A 12 -5.43 -8.20 4.36
C LEU A 12 -4.12 -8.83 3.89
N ALA A 13 -4.10 -9.33 2.65
CA ALA A 13 -2.91 -9.97 2.08
C ALA A 13 -1.68 -9.07 2.13
N LEU A 14 -1.85 -7.76 1.98
CA LEU A 14 -0.76 -6.79 2.02
C LEU A 14 0.00 -6.78 3.37
N SER A 15 -0.69 -7.10 4.46
CA SER A 15 -0.10 -7.21 5.80
C SER A 15 0.31 -8.62 6.18
N GLU A 16 -0.38 -9.65 5.66
CA GLU A 16 -0.12 -11.04 6.01
C GLU A 16 0.94 -11.68 5.14
N PHE A 17 0.99 -11.31 3.85
CA PHE A 17 1.88 -11.92 2.85
C PHE A 17 3.09 -11.04 2.51
N GLY A 18 3.50 -10.19 3.44
CA GLY A 18 4.71 -9.39 3.25
C GLY A 18 5.96 -10.26 3.17
N PRO A 19 7.07 -9.73 2.62
CA PRO A 19 8.33 -10.48 2.51
C PRO A 19 8.79 -11.05 3.86
N ARG A 20 9.17 -12.33 3.85
CA ARG A 20 9.59 -13.12 5.02
C ARG A 20 8.51 -13.34 6.09
N SER A 21 7.28 -12.94 5.85
CA SER A 21 6.17 -13.25 6.77
C SER A 21 5.95 -14.74 6.90
N LEU A 22 5.49 -15.14 8.09
CA LEU A 22 5.02 -16.50 8.34
C LEU A 22 3.51 -16.55 8.15
N VAL A 23 3.07 -17.41 7.26
CA VAL A 23 1.65 -17.70 6.99
C VAL A 23 1.31 -19.02 7.63
N TYR A 24 0.31 -19.03 8.49
CA TYR A 24 -0.15 -20.24 9.18
C TYR A 24 -1.36 -20.84 8.47
N HIS A 25 -1.27 -22.10 8.09
CA HIS A 25 -2.35 -22.82 7.43
C HIS A 25 -2.33 -24.29 7.85
N GLU A 26 -3.48 -24.83 8.27
CA GLU A 26 -3.65 -26.24 8.68
C GLU A 26 -2.59 -26.73 9.67
N GLY A 27 -2.28 -25.94 10.69
CA GLY A 27 -1.31 -26.29 11.72
C GLY A 27 0.16 -26.26 11.29
N ARG A 28 0.44 -25.74 10.10
CA ARG A 28 1.80 -25.57 9.57
C ARG A 28 2.13 -24.09 9.35
N ALA A 29 3.41 -23.76 9.43
CA ALA A 29 3.93 -22.46 9.10
C ALA A 29 4.61 -22.48 7.74
N TYR A 30 4.39 -21.45 6.94
CA TYR A 30 4.99 -21.25 5.63
C TYR A 30 5.64 -19.87 5.59
N ARG A 31 6.87 -19.79 5.13
CA ARG A 31 7.59 -18.54 4.97
C ARG A 31 7.41 -18.00 3.56
N VAL A 32 7.06 -16.73 3.43
CA VAL A 32 7.06 -16.05 2.13
C VAL A 32 8.50 -15.88 1.66
N VAL A 33 8.83 -16.48 0.53
CA VAL A 33 10.20 -16.49 -0.04
C VAL A 33 10.31 -15.74 -1.34
N ARG A 34 9.22 -15.63 -2.10
CA ARG A 34 9.20 -14.93 -3.39
C ARG A 34 7.91 -14.14 -3.56
N VAL A 35 8.04 -13.00 -4.20
CA VAL A 35 6.92 -12.14 -4.58
C VAL A 35 6.74 -12.20 -6.09
N ARG A 36 5.51 -12.37 -6.57
CA ARG A 36 5.16 -12.29 -7.99
C ARG A 36 4.55 -10.93 -8.26
N ILE A 37 5.23 -10.14 -9.09
CA ILE A 37 4.79 -8.81 -9.47
C ILE A 37 3.93 -8.94 -10.73
N ALA A 38 2.80 -8.22 -10.76
CA ALA A 38 1.94 -8.21 -11.94
C ALA A 38 2.68 -7.62 -13.13
N PRO A 39 2.66 -8.26 -14.31
CA PRO A 39 3.11 -7.61 -15.53
C PRO A 39 2.21 -6.39 -15.78
N SER A 40 2.79 -5.25 -16.08
CA SER A 40 2.01 -4.08 -16.48
C SER A 40 1.38 -4.34 -17.84
N GLY A 41 0.06 -4.36 -17.90
CA GLY A 41 -0.62 -4.20 -19.18
C GLY A 41 -0.27 -2.81 -19.76
N HIS A 42 0.16 -2.75 -20.98
CA HIS A 42 0.47 -1.60 -21.84
C HIS A 42 1.82 -0.89 -21.70
N ASP A 43 2.52 -0.89 -20.56
CA ASP A 43 3.81 -0.20 -20.44
C ASP A 43 5.03 -1.14 -20.47
N ALA A 44 4.83 -2.43 -20.73
CA ALA A 44 5.87 -3.45 -20.72
C ALA A 44 6.73 -3.50 -22.01
N MET A 45 6.75 -2.46 -22.81
CA MET A 45 7.40 -2.49 -24.14
C MET A 45 8.59 -1.57 -24.28
N ALA A 46 9.21 -1.12 -23.20
CA ALA A 46 10.46 -0.40 -23.33
C ALA A 46 11.50 -1.05 -22.42
N ASP A 47 12.40 -1.78 -23.06
CA ASP A 47 13.66 -2.26 -22.48
C ASP A 47 13.55 -3.37 -21.42
N GLY A 48 13.92 -4.57 -21.81
CA GLY A 48 13.71 -5.88 -21.18
C GLY A 48 14.28 -6.12 -19.79
N SER A 49 14.44 -5.13 -18.91
CA SER A 49 15.00 -5.33 -17.57
C SER A 49 14.33 -4.57 -16.44
N GLN A 50 13.35 -3.70 -16.68
CA GLN A 50 12.73 -2.93 -15.59
C GLN A 50 11.40 -3.52 -15.16
N LEU A 51 11.31 -3.86 -13.87
CA LEU A 51 10.05 -4.22 -13.22
C LEU A 51 9.08 -3.03 -13.28
N PRO A 52 7.80 -3.27 -13.63
CA PRO A 52 6.81 -2.22 -13.74
C PRO A 52 6.57 -1.55 -12.38
N SER A 53 6.98 -0.32 -12.24
CA SER A 53 6.81 0.46 -11.03
C SER A 53 6.03 1.74 -11.26
N ARG A 54 5.40 2.26 -10.23
CA ARG A 54 4.72 3.56 -10.23
C ARG A 54 5.26 4.41 -9.10
N SER A 55 5.18 5.72 -9.27
CA SER A 55 5.48 6.67 -8.19
C SER A 55 4.20 7.35 -7.72
N VAL A 56 4.15 7.74 -6.45
CA VAL A 56 3.05 8.48 -5.86
C VAL A 56 3.59 9.60 -5.00
N ARG A 57 2.97 10.79 -5.08
CA ARG A 57 3.15 11.86 -4.11
C ARG A 57 1.94 11.89 -3.18
N ILE A 58 2.19 11.94 -1.89
CA ILE A 58 1.14 11.95 -0.87
C ILE A 58 1.13 13.31 -0.21
N CYS A 59 -0.01 13.99 -0.27
CA CYS A 59 -0.18 15.29 0.34
C CYS A 59 0.07 15.22 1.85
N ALA A 60 0.97 16.05 2.37
CA ALA A 60 1.30 16.07 3.78
C ALA A 60 0.15 16.57 4.67
N VAL A 61 -0.79 17.33 4.10
CA VAL A 61 -1.91 17.92 4.85
C VAL A 61 -3.10 16.99 4.95
N CYS A 62 -3.54 16.40 3.82
CA CYS A 62 -4.78 15.60 3.81
C CYS A 62 -4.58 14.12 3.49
N GLY A 63 -3.38 13.67 3.12
CA GLY A 63 -3.09 12.28 2.78
C GLY A 63 -3.58 11.82 1.40
N ALA A 64 -4.05 12.73 0.55
CA ALA A 64 -4.47 12.41 -0.80
C ALA A 64 -3.28 11.96 -1.67
N ALA A 65 -3.51 10.95 -2.51
CA ALA A 65 -2.51 10.41 -3.44
C ALA A 65 -2.54 11.13 -4.79
N HIS A 66 -1.37 11.38 -5.34
CA HIS A 66 -1.16 11.96 -6.66
C HIS A 66 -0.23 11.04 -7.46
N PHE A 67 -0.79 10.30 -8.40
CA PHE A 67 -0.03 9.44 -9.33
C PHE A 67 0.46 10.23 -10.55
N ASP A 68 -0.14 11.39 -10.79
CA ASP A 68 0.36 12.37 -11.76
C ASP A 68 1.50 13.18 -11.12
N GLN A 69 2.66 13.18 -11.76
CA GLN A 69 3.85 13.88 -11.28
C GLN A 69 3.86 15.38 -11.63
N HIS A 70 2.93 15.84 -12.46
CA HIS A 70 2.88 17.22 -12.97
C HIS A 70 1.99 18.15 -12.14
N SER A 71 1.10 17.60 -11.30
CA SER A 71 0.23 18.42 -10.45
C SER A 71 1.03 19.23 -9.43
N ASN A 72 0.83 20.54 -9.36
CA ASN A 72 1.49 21.43 -8.41
C ASN A 72 0.68 21.63 -7.12
N ALA A 73 -0.61 21.35 -7.17
CA ALA A 73 -1.54 21.50 -6.05
C ALA A 73 -2.32 20.22 -5.78
N CYS A 74 -2.67 20.01 -4.54
CA CYS A 74 -3.45 18.86 -4.12
C CYS A 74 -4.88 18.95 -4.65
N HIS A 75 -5.34 17.89 -5.35
CA HIS A 75 -6.72 17.84 -5.89
C HIS A 75 -7.79 17.83 -4.79
N ALA A 76 -7.44 17.43 -3.56
CA ALA A 76 -8.40 17.28 -2.47
C ALA A 76 -8.48 18.51 -1.55
N CYS A 77 -7.36 19.16 -1.23
CA CYS A 77 -7.33 20.29 -0.30
C CYS A 77 -6.71 21.58 -0.89
N GLY A 78 -6.24 21.54 -2.13
CA GLY A 78 -5.70 22.70 -2.83
C GLY A 78 -4.30 23.15 -2.39
N VAL A 79 -3.68 22.54 -1.35
CA VAL A 79 -2.35 22.93 -0.88
C VAL A 79 -1.29 22.59 -1.93
N ALA A 80 -0.21 23.38 -1.97
CA ALA A 80 0.94 23.06 -2.83
C ALA A 80 1.58 21.73 -2.48
N LEU A 81 1.99 20.95 -3.50
CA LEU A 81 2.59 19.62 -3.34
C LEU A 81 4.13 19.66 -3.23
N ALA A 82 4.72 20.82 -2.98
CA ALA A 82 6.17 20.96 -2.83
C ALA A 82 6.71 20.08 -1.70
N ASP A 83 5.98 19.99 -0.58
CA ASP A 83 6.35 19.19 0.60
C ASP A 83 5.66 17.82 0.63
N ALA A 84 5.10 17.36 -0.49
CA ALA A 84 4.45 16.06 -0.55
C ALA A 84 5.48 14.92 -0.38
N GLN A 85 5.13 13.93 0.42
CA GLN A 85 5.92 12.72 0.52
C GLN A 85 5.92 11.98 -0.81
N THR A 86 7.08 11.80 -1.43
CA THR A 86 7.22 11.00 -2.65
C THR A 86 7.63 9.58 -2.30
N ILE A 87 6.87 8.61 -2.78
CA ILE A 87 7.22 7.20 -2.74
C ILE A 87 7.39 6.73 -4.17
N SER A 88 8.60 6.39 -4.53
CA SER A 88 8.96 5.85 -5.84
C SER A 88 8.96 4.33 -5.80
N ALA A 89 8.97 3.69 -6.98
CA ALA A 89 9.06 2.25 -7.14
C ALA A 89 7.98 1.45 -6.37
N LEU A 90 6.72 1.86 -6.53
CA LEU A 90 5.59 1.06 -6.05
C LEU A 90 5.31 -0.08 -7.00
N TYR A 91 5.29 -1.30 -6.49
CA TYR A 91 4.99 -2.52 -7.24
C TYR A 91 3.63 -3.07 -6.83
N ARG A 92 2.90 -3.60 -7.82
CA ARG A 92 1.68 -4.33 -7.58
C ARG A 92 2.00 -5.81 -7.42
N ILE A 93 1.85 -6.31 -6.21
CA ILE A 93 2.02 -7.73 -5.90
C ILE A 93 0.71 -8.46 -6.20
N GLU A 94 0.77 -9.56 -6.96
CA GLU A 94 -0.38 -10.42 -7.23
C GLU A 94 -0.38 -11.66 -6.35
N ASN A 95 0.76 -12.33 -6.27
CA ASN A 95 0.92 -13.57 -5.53
C ASN A 95 2.26 -13.60 -4.82
N VAL A 96 2.36 -14.50 -3.85
CA VAL A 96 3.62 -14.84 -3.20
C VAL A 96 3.80 -16.35 -3.23
N ASP A 97 5.06 -16.79 -3.35
CA ASP A 97 5.41 -18.20 -3.16
C ASP A 97 5.91 -18.37 -1.74
N THR A 98 5.55 -19.50 -1.15
CA THR A 98 5.93 -19.83 0.21
C THR A 98 6.62 -21.17 0.26
N GLU A 99 7.53 -21.33 1.22
CA GLU A 99 8.15 -22.61 1.58
C GLU A 99 7.77 -23.00 3.00
N PRO A 100 7.72 -24.31 3.30
CA PRO A 100 7.50 -24.77 4.67
C PRO A 100 8.56 -24.17 5.60
N ALA A 101 8.11 -23.54 6.67
CA ALA A 101 8.98 -23.11 7.75
C ALA A 101 9.15 -24.24 8.75
N GLU A 102 10.30 -24.28 9.44
CA GLU A 102 10.52 -25.23 10.52
C GLU A 102 9.43 -25.12 11.60
N ARG A 103 9.23 -26.20 12.34
CA ARG A 103 8.15 -26.41 13.29
C ARG A 103 7.85 -25.15 14.12
N ILE A 104 6.58 -24.88 14.32
CA ILE A 104 6.07 -23.88 15.26
C ILE A 104 6.63 -24.24 16.65
N THR A 105 7.57 -23.45 17.14
CA THR A 105 7.94 -23.54 18.55
C THR A 105 6.85 -22.86 19.36
N ALA A 106 6.62 -23.35 20.58
CA ALA A 106 5.59 -22.79 21.46
C ALA A 106 5.96 -21.41 22.04
N ASN A 107 7.12 -20.87 21.70
CA ASN A 107 7.59 -19.57 22.14
C ASN A 107 6.80 -18.45 21.48
N ASP A 108 6.09 -17.67 22.28
CA ASP A 108 5.33 -16.50 21.83
C ASP A 108 6.19 -15.47 21.10
N GLU A 109 7.50 -15.43 21.33
CA GLU A 109 8.45 -14.55 20.66
C GLU A 109 8.60 -14.86 19.15
N GLU A 110 8.48 -16.11 18.75
CA GLU A 110 8.51 -16.50 17.33
C GLU A 110 7.19 -16.26 16.60
N ARG A 111 6.10 -16.10 17.34
CA ARG A 111 4.81 -15.69 16.80
C ARG A 111 4.73 -14.19 16.51
N GLN A 112 5.79 -13.44 16.73
CA GLN A 112 5.79 -12.03 16.40
C GLN A 112 5.62 -11.86 14.89
N ARG A 113 4.38 -11.54 14.50
CA ARG A 113 4.07 -11.11 13.14
C ARG A 113 4.97 -9.93 12.83
N GLN A 114 5.71 -10.01 11.75
CA GLN A 114 6.48 -8.87 11.28
C GLN A 114 5.51 -7.70 11.12
N ALA A 115 5.68 -6.66 11.94
CA ALA A 115 4.83 -5.50 11.88
C ALA A 115 5.28 -4.62 10.72
N PHE A 116 4.44 -4.51 9.69
CA PHE A 116 4.64 -3.61 8.58
C PHE A 116 4.06 -2.22 8.86
N GLU A 117 4.71 -1.21 8.32
CA GLU A 117 4.15 0.13 8.24
C GLU A 117 3.25 0.22 7.01
N LEU A 118 1.95 0.31 7.27
CA LEU A 118 0.95 0.41 6.23
C LEU A 118 0.41 1.83 6.19
N GLN A 119 0.34 2.40 4.99
CA GLN A 119 -0.26 3.71 4.75
C GLN A 119 -1.46 3.55 3.83
N THR A 120 -2.57 4.12 4.24
CA THR A 120 -3.76 4.23 3.40
C THR A 120 -3.83 5.64 2.84
N THR A 121 -4.06 5.77 1.55
CA THR A 121 -4.21 7.03 0.85
C THR A 121 -5.41 6.96 -0.08
N PHE A 122 -5.89 8.09 -0.54
CA PHE A 122 -7.07 8.18 -1.39
C PHE A 122 -6.84 9.12 -2.57
N GLN A 123 -7.61 8.91 -3.62
CA GLN A 123 -7.72 9.81 -4.75
C GLN A 123 -9.19 9.96 -5.11
N TRP A 124 -9.68 11.20 -5.12
CA TRP A 124 -11.04 11.47 -5.58
C TRP A 124 -11.17 11.20 -7.07
N ASN A 125 -12.31 10.68 -7.47
CA ASN A 125 -12.67 10.69 -8.88
C ASN A 125 -12.87 12.12 -9.35
N MET A 126 -12.45 12.42 -10.57
CA MET A 126 -12.58 13.74 -11.15
C MET A 126 -13.74 13.75 -12.15
N ARG A 127 -14.65 14.71 -12.01
CA ARG A 127 -15.71 14.97 -12.99
C ARG A 127 -15.51 16.36 -13.55
N ASN A 128 -15.25 16.47 -14.85
CA ASN A 128 -14.96 17.74 -15.53
C ASN A 128 -13.84 18.57 -14.86
N GLY A 129 -12.78 17.88 -14.41
CA GLY A 129 -11.64 18.55 -13.75
C GLY A 129 -11.85 18.92 -12.28
N VAL A 130 -13.00 18.60 -11.70
CA VAL A 130 -13.32 18.90 -10.29
C VAL A 130 -13.51 17.57 -9.53
N PRO A 131 -13.05 17.46 -8.26
CA PRO A 131 -13.31 16.29 -7.43
C PRO A 131 -14.81 16.03 -7.27
N ASP A 132 -15.24 14.79 -7.62
CA ASP A 132 -16.61 14.33 -7.41
C ASP A 132 -16.79 13.90 -5.95
N VAL A 133 -16.90 14.88 -5.07
CA VAL A 133 -16.98 14.70 -3.63
C VAL A 133 -18.13 15.52 -3.04
N ARG A 134 -18.85 14.93 -2.11
CA ARG A 134 -19.84 15.62 -1.27
C ARG A 134 -19.22 15.91 0.08
N THR A 135 -19.42 17.11 0.58
CA THR A 135 -18.94 17.50 1.90
C THR A 135 -20.12 17.87 2.77
N VAL A 136 -20.15 17.36 3.99
CA VAL A 136 -21.13 17.67 5.03
C VAL A 136 -20.38 18.05 6.28
N GLY A 137 -20.79 19.14 6.92
CA GLY A 137 -20.26 19.61 8.19
C GLY A 137 -21.32 19.52 9.29
N ALA A 138 -20.85 19.36 10.52
CA ALA A 138 -21.60 19.58 11.73
C ALA A 138 -20.87 20.61 12.58
N ALA A 139 -21.59 21.58 13.11
CA ALA A 139 -21.06 22.66 13.93
C ALA A 139 -21.89 22.77 15.22
N ASP A 140 -21.28 23.26 16.29
CA ASP A 140 -21.93 23.68 17.52
C ASP A 140 -21.79 25.20 17.72
N ALA A 141 -22.07 25.69 18.90
CA ALA A 141 -21.95 27.10 19.23
C ALA A 141 -20.50 27.62 19.25
N GLU A 142 -19.53 26.72 19.31
CA GLU A 142 -18.09 27.03 19.35
C GLU A 142 -17.41 26.93 17.98
N GLY A 143 -18.10 26.32 16.99
CA GLY A 143 -17.60 26.21 15.61
C GLY A 143 -17.78 24.84 14.96
N ASP A 144 -17.01 24.58 13.92
CA ASP A 144 -17.04 23.30 13.18
C ASP A 144 -16.52 22.16 14.04
N VAL A 145 -17.37 21.16 14.33
CA VAL A 145 -17.02 19.95 15.12
C VAL A 145 -16.56 18.81 14.22
N LEU A 146 -17.20 18.66 13.04
CA LEU A 146 -16.96 17.53 12.15
C LEU A 146 -17.14 17.97 10.69
N ARG A 147 -16.26 17.48 9.84
CA ARG A 147 -16.39 17.59 8.37
C ARG A 147 -16.19 16.22 7.73
N LEU A 148 -17.22 15.75 7.02
CA LEU A 148 -17.21 14.49 6.29
C LEU A 148 -17.10 14.74 4.80
N HIS A 149 -16.26 13.96 4.16
CA HIS A 149 -16.12 13.94 2.70
C HIS A 149 -16.51 12.58 2.18
N TYR A 150 -17.37 12.51 1.18
CA TYR A 150 -17.83 11.29 0.54
C TYR A 150 -17.70 11.39 -0.98
N GLY A 151 -16.97 10.45 -1.57
CA GLY A 151 -16.83 10.30 -3.01
C GLY A 151 -17.07 8.87 -3.44
N SER A 152 -18.15 8.60 -4.14
CA SER A 152 -18.57 7.23 -4.55
C SER A 152 -17.56 6.57 -5.49
N GLY A 153 -16.83 7.35 -6.29
CA GLY A 153 -15.81 6.86 -7.22
C GLY A 153 -14.38 7.01 -6.71
N ALA A 154 -14.18 7.23 -5.41
CA ALA A 154 -12.84 7.39 -4.85
C ALA A 154 -12.02 6.09 -4.97
N THR A 155 -10.74 6.25 -5.31
CA THR A 155 -9.77 5.16 -5.29
C THR A 155 -9.04 5.16 -3.96
N ILE A 156 -9.11 4.06 -3.23
CA ILE A 156 -8.34 3.85 -2.00
C ILE A 156 -7.12 2.99 -2.33
N THR A 157 -5.95 3.50 -1.98
CA THR A 157 -4.68 2.78 -2.18
C THR A 157 -4.06 2.52 -0.82
N ARG A 158 -3.67 1.26 -0.60
CA ARG A 158 -2.93 0.86 0.60
C ARG A 158 -1.52 0.46 0.21
N ILE A 159 -0.55 1.03 0.90
CA ILE A 159 0.87 0.89 0.61
C ILE A 159 1.55 0.21 1.80
N ASN A 160 2.33 -0.84 1.54
CA ASN A 160 3.23 -1.42 2.52
C ASN A 160 4.59 -0.74 2.39
N LYS A 161 4.95 0.07 3.37
CA LYS A 161 6.18 0.88 3.42
C LYS A 161 7.38 0.12 3.99
N GLY A 162 7.22 -1.17 4.26
CA GLY A 162 8.27 -1.99 4.82
C GLY A 162 8.08 -2.30 6.30
N LEU A 163 9.10 -2.82 6.95
CA LEU A 163 9.07 -3.15 8.37
C LEU A 163 8.91 -1.88 9.21
N ARG A 164 8.02 -1.92 10.20
CA ARG A 164 7.81 -0.80 11.14
C ARG A 164 9.09 -0.51 11.95
N ARG A 165 9.79 -1.55 12.38
CA ARG A 165 11.10 -1.44 13.05
C ARG A 165 12.20 -1.65 12.00
N ARG A 166 12.65 -0.58 11.38
CA ARG A 166 13.78 -0.56 10.45
C ARG A 166 14.88 0.35 10.97
N ARG A 167 16.11 0.07 10.59
CA ARG A 167 17.28 0.80 11.06
C ARG A 167 17.25 2.29 10.68
N ASP A 168 16.81 2.57 9.46
CA ASP A 168 16.64 3.92 8.95
C ASP A 168 15.16 4.14 8.61
N GLN A 169 14.51 5.05 9.32
CA GLN A 169 13.08 5.36 9.15
C GLN A 169 12.77 6.11 7.85
N SER A 170 13.77 6.73 7.24
CA SER A 170 13.60 7.43 5.96
C SER A 170 13.59 6.49 4.75
N VAL A 171 14.14 5.28 4.89
CA VAL A 171 14.19 4.27 3.83
C VAL A 171 12.93 3.42 3.86
N PHE A 172 12.11 3.52 2.83
CA PHE A 172 10.87 2.75 2.67
C PHE A 172 11.05 1.55 1.76
N GLY A 173 10.19 0.55 1.96
CA GLY A 173 10.05 -0.59 1.07
C GLY A 173 10.89 -1.80 1.43
N PHE A 174 11.16 -2.60 0.43
CA PHE A 174 11.87 -3.86 0.52
C PHE A 174 12.90 -3.93 -0.61
N TRP A 175 13.98 -4.64 -0.34
CA TRP A 175 14.90 -5.03 -1.40
C TRP A 175 14.20 -6.02 -2.34
N VAL A 176 14.14 -5.68 -3.61
CA VAL A 176 13.66 -6.56 -4.68
C VAL A 176 14.88 -6.99 -5.48
N ASN A 177 15.10 -8.30 -5.54
CA ASN A 177 16.09 -8.88 -6.44
C ASN A 177 15.35 -9.21 -7.74
N PRO A 178 15.67 -8.56 -8.87
CA PRO A 178 15.01 -8.79 -10.16
C PRO A 178 15.20 -10.19 -10.69
#